data_0ea1756f559eadce4fefd580a67c8999
#
_entry.id   0ea1756f559eadce4fefd580a67c8999
#
_cell.length_a   1.000
_cell.length_b   1.000
_cell.length_c   1.000
_cell.angle_alpha   90.00
_cell.angle_beta   90.00
_cell.angle_gamma   90.00
#
_symmetry.space_group_name_H-M   'P 1'
#
loop_
_entity.id
_entity.type
_entity.pdbx_description
1 polymer ?
#
loop_
_entity_poly.entity_id
_entity_poly.type
_entity_poly.pdbx_seq_one_letter_code
_entity_poly.pdbx_strand_id
1 'polypeptide(L)'
;MPKNYISPISMDALSNLCSELDKNNWIKPKDYQKYHVKRGLRNEDGTGVMAGLTRICSVEGYYILDGERIPKDGKLSYRGYDINDIVNGCIKENRFGFEEVVWLLLFGDLPTESQLEGLREVLGECRELPDEFVEDMIMKHASKDIMNKMARCVIVLYSFDENPDDISVANVLRQSLQLIAQMPTICLLYTSPSPRDLSTSR
;
A
#
# COMPACT_ATOMS: atom_id res chain seq x y z
N MET A 1 15.71 -2.98 -24.14
CA MET A 1 16.16 -3.16 -22.75
C MET A 1 16.71 -1.82 -22.27
N PRO A 2 16.28 -1.25 -21.15
CA PRO A 2 16.89 -0.06 -20.61
C PRO A 2 18.38 -0.36 -20.35
N LYS A 3 19.26 0.53 -20.77
CA LYS A 3 20.68 0.43 -20.44
C LYS A 3 20.78 0.39 -18.92
N ASN A 4 21.35 -0.70 -18.37
CA ASN A 4 21.62 -0.77 -16.94
C ASN A 4 22.49 0.44 -16.58
N TYR A 5 21.99 1.30 -15.70
CA TYR A 5 22.81 2.37 -15.15
C TYR A 5 23.91 1.73 -14.32
N ILE A 6 25.13 1.85 -14.79
CA ILE A 6 26.32 1.41 -14.04
C ILE A 6 26.80 2.62 -13.24
N SER A 7 26.86 2.48 -11.94
CA SER A 7 27.40 3.53 -11.07
C SER A 7 28.82 3.90 -11.49
N PRO A 8 29.18 5.18 -11.60
CA PRO A 8 30.54 5.61 -11.93
C PRO A 8 31.54 5.39 -10.77
N ILE A 9 31.04 5.02 -9.57
CA ILE A 9 31.88 4.77 -8.38
C ILE A 9 32.52 3.40 -8.52
N SER A 10 33.85 3.34 -8.50
CA SER A 10 34.57 2.06 -8.47
C SER A 10 34.31 1.31 -7.15
N MET A 11 34.38 -0.01 -7.19
CA MET A 11 34.20 -0.84 -5.99
C MET A 11 35.22 -0.52 -4.90
N ASP A 12 36.45 -0.20 -5.28
CA ASP A 12 37.51 0.16 -4.32
C ASP A 12 37.23 1.52 -3.66
N ALA A 13 36.79 2.51 -4.42
CA ALA A 13 36.37 3.80 -3.89
C ALA A 13 35.19 3.65 -2.94
N LEU A 14 34.19 2.84 -3.30
CA LEU A 14 33.03 2.58 -2.46
C LEU A 14 33.42 1.88 -1.15
N SER A 15 34.30 0.86 -1.22
CA SER A 15 34.81 0.15 -0.04
C SER A 15 35.56 1.07 0.93
N ASN A 16 36.39 1.97 0.40
CA ASN A 16 37.10 2.95 1.22
C ASN A 16 36.12 3.93 1.89
N LEU A 17 35.13 4.44 1.16
CA LEU A 17 34.10 5.33 1.71
C LEU A 17 33.26 4.63 2.78
N CYS A 18 32.88 3.37 2.59
CA CYS A 18 32.17 2.58 3.61
C CYS A 18 33.02 2.43 4.88
N SER A 19 34.32 2.16 4.74
CA SER A 19 35.22 2.04 5.87
C SER A 19 35.36 3.35 6.67
N GLU A 20 35.36 4.50 5.99
CA GLU A 20 35.36 5.79 6.67
C GLU A 20 34.01 6.09 7.34
N LEU A 21 32.89 5.72 6.71
CA LEU A 21 31.56 5.85 7.27
C LEU A 21 31.40 5.07 8.57
N ASP A 22 31.88 3.83 8.60
CA ASP A 22 31.76 2.93 9.76
C ASP A 22 32.52 3.40 10.99
N LYS A 23 33.59 4.21 10.81
CA LYS A 23 34.40 4.73 11.93
C LYS A 23 33.59 5.62 12.88
N ASN A 24 32.66 6.41 12.35
CA ASN A 24 32.02 7.51 13.09
C ASN A 24 30.49 7.41 13.20
N ASN A 25 29.86 6.48 12.49
CA ASN A 25 28.39 6.39 12.43
C ASN A 25 27.82 5.26 13.29
N TRP A 26 28.53 4.83 14.32
CA TRP A 26 28.06 3.76 15.18
C TRP A 26 27.45 4.27 16.48
N ILE A 27 26.18 3.93 16.71
CA ILE A 27 25.45 4.22 17.96
C ILE A 27 25.45 2.97 18.82
N LYS A 28 25.97 3.06 20.05
CA LYS A 28 26.03 1.91 20.97
C LYS A 28 24.61 1.48 21.34
N PRO A 29 24.30 0.16 21.31
CA PRO A 29 22.98 -0.33 21.73
C PRO A 29 22.56 0.15 23.12
N LYS A 30 23.51 0.31 24.02
CA LYS A 30 23.29 0.82 25.40
C LYS A 30 22.77 2.27 25.41
N ASP A 31 23.03 3.07 24.39
CA ASP A 31 22.57 4.46 24.34
C ASP A 31 21.06 4.51 24.08
N TYR A 32 20.49 3.53 23.37
CA TYR A 32 19.03 3.43 23.19
C TYR A 32 18.31 3.22 24.53
N GLN A 33 18.87 2.39 25.41
CA GLN A 33 18.32 2.15 26.76
C GLN A 33 18.49 3.38 27.64
N LYS A 34 19.69 4.00 27.62
CA LYS A 34 20.02 5.18 28.42
C LYS A 34 19.08 6.36 28.13
N TYR A 35 18.70 6.55 26.89
CA TYR A 35 17.85 7.66 26.43
C TYR A 35 16.38 7.25 26.24
N HIS A 36 15.99 6.02 26.62
CA HIS A 36 14.64 5.48 26.46
C HIS A 36 14.11 5.65 25.03
N VAL A 37 14.95 5.41 24.05
CA VAL A 37 14.61 5.59 22.65
C VAL A 37 13.69 4.46 22.18
N LYS A 38 12.51 4.82 21.69
CA LYS A 38 11.56 3.87 21.10
C LYS A 38 12.08 3.38 19.74
N ARG A 39 11.88 2.09 19.46
CA ARG A 39 12.20 1.50 18.15
C ARG A 39 11.04 1.75 17.16
N GLY A 40 10.97 2.93 16.60
CA GLY A 40 9.87 3.31 15.71
C GLY A 40 8.52 3.28 16.46
N LEU A 41 7.58 2.46 15.98
CA LEU A 41 6.25 2.29 16.59
C LEU A 41 6.20 1.16 17.66
N ARG A 42 7.32 0.88 18.34
CA ARG A 42 7.38 -0.14 19.39
C ARG A 42 8.02 0.41 20.65
N ASN A 43 7.52 -0.06 21.79
CA ASN A 43 8.13 0.14 23.11
C ASN A 43 9.41 -0.73 23.26
N GLU A 44 10.19 -0.49 24.31
CA GLU A 44 11.42 -1.26 24.58
C GLU A 44 11.15 -2.76 24.77
N ASP A 45 10.01 -3.11 25.36
CA ASP A 45 9.53 -4.49 25.59
C ASP A 45 8.98 -5.18 24.32
N GLY A 46 8.98 -4.47 23.19
CA GLY A 46 8.48 -4.97 21.90
C GLY A 46 6.96 -4.84 21.71
N THR A 47 6.23 -4.28 22.68
CA THR A 47 4.81 -3.97 22.51
C THR A 47 4.58 -2.81 21.55
N GLY A 48 3.39 -2.73 20.94
CA GLY A 48 3.03 -1.61 20.06
C GLY A 48 2.84 -0.30 20.81
N VAL A 49 3.27 0.81 20.20
CA VAL A 49 2.96 2.16 20.69
C VAL A 49 1.56 2.54 20.21
N MET A 50 0.75 3.12 21.09
CA MET A 50 -0.52 3.71 20.69
C MET A 50 -0.24 5.00 19.92
N ALA A 51 -0.33 4.92 18.58
CA ALA A 51 -0.09 6.05 17.70
C ALA A 51 -1.35 6.88 17.43
N GLY A 52 -2.55 6.29 17.64
CA GLY A 52 -3.83 6.95 17.41
C GLY A 52 -5.00 6.00 17.67
N LEU A 53 -6.21 6.53 17.48
CA LEU A 53 -7.45 5.76 17.58
C LEU A 53 -8.07 5.64 16.19
N THR A 54 -8.59 4.46 15.88
CA THR A 54 -9.36 4.20 14.67
C THR A 54 -10.60 3.37 14.99
N ARG A 55 -11.67 3.60 14.21
CA ARG A 55 -12.87 2.75 14.22
C ARG A 55 -13.03 1.98 12.92
N ILE A 56 -12.04 2.08 12.02
CA ILE A 56 -12.13 1.50 10.68
C ILE A 56 -11.85 0.01 10.72
N CYS A 57 -10.79 -0.41 11.41
CA CYS A 57 -10.45 -1.82 11.53
C CYS A 57 -9.88 -2.16 12.90
N SER A 58 -10.00 -3.44 13.28
CA SER A 58 -9.36 -4.03 14.46
C SER A 58 -8.63 -5.29 14.04
N VAL A 59 -7.36 -5.38 14.44
CA VAL A 59 -6.53 -6.58 14.25
C VAL A 59 -6.10 -7.08 15.62
N GLU A 60 -6.49 -8.28 15.96
CA GLU A 60 -6.20 -8.90 17.23
C GLU A 60 -5.42 -10.20 17.01
N GLY A 61 -4.33 -10.41 17.71
CA GLY A 61 -3.52 -11.63 17.65
C GLY A 61 -2.93 -11.99 19.02
N TYR A 62 -3.17 -11.13 20.03
CA TYR A 62 -2.77 -11.36 21.41
C TYR A 62 -3.59 -10.48 22.36
N TYR A 63 -3.54 -10.79 23.63
CA TYR A 63 -4.00 -9.90 24.71
C TYR A 63 -2.93 -9.82 25.80
N ILE A 64 -3.03 -8.82 26.66
CA ILE A 64 -2.12 -8.65 27.80
C ILE A 64 -2.86 -9.04 29.07
N LEU A 65 -2.31 -9.99 29.82
CA LEU A 65 -2.80 -10.41 31.12
C LEU A 65 -1.63 -10.32 32.11
N ASP A 66 -1.81 -9.61 33.20
CA ASP A 66 -0.81 -9.40 34.26
C ASP A 66 0.56 -8.91 33.73
N GLY A 67 0.55 -8.13 32.65
CA GLY A 67 1.76 -7.62 32.00
C GLY A 67 2.41 -8.60 31.02
N GLU A 68 1.92 -9.81 30.90
CA GLU A 68 2.39 -10.81 29.95
C GLU A 68 1.56 -10.82 28.66
N ARG A 69 2.24 -11.05 27.54
CA ARG A 69 1.62 -11.13 26.21
C ARG A 69 1.20 -12.56 25.92
N ILE A 70 -0.10 -12.79 25.91
CA ILE A 70 -0.68 -14.10 25.60
C ILE A 70 -1.18 -14.11 24.15
N PRO A 71 -0.65 -15.01 23.29
CA PRO A 71 -1.13 -15.15 21.93
C PRO A 71 -2.57 -15.67 21.89
N LYS A 72 -3.32 -15.22 20.88
CA LYS A 72 -4.64 -15.75 20.54
C LYS A 72 -4.77 -15.88 19.02
N ASP A 73 -5.81 -16.60 18.58
CA ASP A 73 -6.13 -16.69 17.16
C ASP A 73 -6.31 -15.30 16.54
N GLY A 74 -5.77 -15.12 15.36
CA GLY A 74 -5.86 -13.87 14.62
C GLY A 74 -7.31 -13.53 14.30
N LYS A 75 -7.73 -12.30 14.62
CA LYS A 75 -9.05 -11.78 14.27
C LYS A 75 -8.90 -10.43 13.58
N LEU A 76 -9.54 -10.30 12.42
CA LEU A 76 -9.65 -9.05 11.67
C LEU A 76 -11.12 -8.65 11.58
N SER A 77 -11.41 -7.41 11.93
CA SER A 77 -12.76 -6.84 11.77
C SER A 77 -12.67 -5.51 11.03
N TYR A 78 -13.59 -5.28 10.10
CA TYR A 78 -13.79 -4.01 9.40
C TYR A 78 -15.08 -3.36 9.87
N ARG A 79 -15.02 -2.16 10.44
CA ARG A 79 -16.16 -1.42 10.97
C ARG A 79 -17.04 -2.26 11.94
N GLY A 80 -16.43 -3.24 12.63
CA GLY A 80 -17.11 -4.15 13.54
C GLY A 80 -17.56 -5.48 12.92
N TYR A 81 -17.56 -5.63 11.61
CA TYR A 81 -17.87 -6.88 10.92
C TYR A 81 -16.63 -7.79 10.86
N ASP A 82 -16.78 -9.06 11.19
CA ASP A 82 -15.71 -10.04 11.05
C ASP A 82 -15.42 -10.29 9.55
N ILE A 83 -14.14 -10.29 9.17
CA ILE A 83 -13.76 -10.48 7.77
C ILE A 83 -14.24 -11.84 7.22
N ASN A 84 -14.30 -12.87 8.07
CA ASN A 84 -14.78 -14.18 7.66
C ASN A 84 -16.27 -14.16 7.30
N ASP A 85 -17.07 -13.37 8.02
CA ASP A 85 -18.51 -13.22 7.73
C ASP A 85 -18.72 -12.54 6.38
N ILE A 86 -17.94 -11.49 6.11
CA ILE A 86 -17.96 -10.77 4.81
C ILE A 86 -17.60 -11.72 3.67
N VAL A 87 -16.48 -12.46 3.81
CA VAL A 87 -16.00 -13.38 2.77
C VAL A 87 -16.99 -14.52 2.56
N ASN A 88 -17.49 -15.13 3.63
CA ASN A 88 -18.46 -16.22 3.55
C ASN A 88 -19.78 -15.76 2.91
N GLY A 89 -20.22 -14.54 3.17
CA GLY A 89 -21.37 -13.93 2.52
C GLY A 89 -21.19 -13.84 1.00
N CYS A 90 -20.03 -13.30 0.57
CA CYS A 90 -19.69 -13.19 -0.85
C CYS A 90 -19.63 -14.58 -1.53
N ILE A 91 -19.02 -15.57 -0.89
CA ILE A 91 -18.91 -16.93 -1.42
C ILE A 91 -20.30 -17.57 -1.55
N LYS A 92 -21.14 -17.46 -0.52
CA LYS A 92 -22.50 -18.03 -0.49
C LYS A 92 -23.39 -17.47 -1.60
N GLU A 93 -23.23 -16.18 -1.88
CA GLU A 93 -24.02 -15.48 -2.90
C GLU A 93 -23.35 -15.48 -4.28
N ASN A 94 -22.17 -16.11 -4.41
CA ASN A 94 -21.37 -16.17 -5.64
C ASN A 94 -21.14 -14.80 -6.27
N ARG A 95 -20.73 -13.82 -5.46
CA ARG A 95 -20.48 -12.44 -5.88
C ARG A 95 -19.11 -11.94 -5.44
N PHE A 96 -18.62 -10.90 -6.11
CA PHE A 96 -17.41 -10.19 -5.72
C PHE A 96 -17.74 -9.12 -4.67
N GLY A 97 -16.92 -9.05 -3.62
CA GLY A 97 -17.13 -8.15 -2.49
C GLY A 97 -16.20 -6.95 -2.45
N PHE A 98 -15.41 -6.67 -3.51
CA PHE A 98 -14.42 -5.59 -3.49
C PHE A 98 -15.04 -4.23 -3.24
N GLU A 99 -16.01 -3.83 -4.05
CA GLU A 99 -16.67 -2.53 -3.95
C GLU A 99 -17.48 -2.39 -2.66
N GLU A 100 -18.05 -3.48 -2.17
CA GLU A 100 -18.77 -3.53 -0.89
C GLU A 100 -17.81 -3.26 0.29
N VAL A 101 -16.62 -3.85 0.27
CA VAL A 101 -15.58 -3.60 1.29
C VAL A 101 -15.04 -2.18 1.17
N VAL A 102 -14.83 -1.65 -0.04
CA VAL A 102 -14.46 -0.25 -0.24
C VAL A 102 -15.50 0.67 0.39
N TRP A 103 -16.79 0.43 0.12
CA TRP A 103 -17.87 1.20 0.74
C TRP A 103 -17.84 1.11 2.27
N LEU A 104 -17.78 -0.11 2.81
CA LEU A 104 -17.75 -0.34 4.25
C LEU A 104 -16.62 0.42 4.94
N LEU A 105 -15.41 0.38 4.39
CA LEU A 105 -14.24 1.04 4.98
C LEU A 105 -14.37 2.57 4.92
N LEU A 106 -14.86 3.11 3.83
CA LEU A 106 -14.99 4.57 3.64
C LEU A 106 -16.17 5.14 4.41
N PHE A 107 -17.35 4.52 4.34
CA PHE A 107 -18.60 5.10 4.83
C PHE A 107 -19.10 4.49 6.14
N GLY A 108 -18.58 3.34 6.57
CA GLY A 108 -18.79 2.84 7.92
C GLY A 108 -19.83 1.72 8.08
N ASP A 109 -20.77 1.60 7.15
CA ASP A 109 -21.81 0.57 7.13
C ASP A 109 -21.81 -0.19 5.80
N LEU A 110 -22.48 -1.34 5.74
CA LEU A 110 -22.66 -2.07 4.49
C LEU A 110 -23.59 -1.28 3.54
N PRO A 111 -23.28 -1.25 2.24
CA PRO A 111 -24.08 -0.51 1.28
C PRO A 111 -25.44 -1.16 1.04
N THR A 112 -26.44 -0.35 0.71
CA THR A 112 -27.63 -0.83 0.02
C THR A 112 -27.29 -1.18 -1.43
N GLU A 113 -28.16 -1.93 -2.11
CA GLU A 113 -27.94 -2.29 -3.52
C GLU A 113 -27.77 -1.05 -4.42
N SER A 114 -28.59 -0.04 -4.24
CA SER A 114 -28.49 1.22 -4.99
C SER A 114 -27.18 1.97 -4.72
N GLN A 115 -26.70 1.99 -3.48
CA GLN A 115 -25.43 2.62 -3.12
C GLN A 115 -24.23 1.86 -3.71
N LEU A 116 -24.31 0.53 -3.71
CA LEU A 116 -23.26 -0.32 -4.29
C LEU A 116 -23.17 -0.12 -5.80
N GLU A 117 -24.31 -0.04 -6.49
CA GLU A 117 -24.35 0.19 -7.92
C GLU A 117 -23.80 1.58 -8.28
N GLY A 118 -24.21 2.63 -7.57
CA GLY A 118 -23.65 3.97 -7.77
C GLY A 118 -22.14 4.03 -7.54
N LEU A 119 -21.61 3.30 -6.53
CA LEU A 119 -20.16 3.21 -6.33
C LEU A 119 -19.46 2.49 -7.49
N ARG A 120 -20.06 1.42 -8.03
CA ARG A 120 -19.51 0.69 -9.18
C ARG A 120 -19.44 1.55 -10.43
N GLU A 121 -20.45 2.37 -10.68
CA GLU A 121 -20.45 3.32 -11.78
C GLU A 121 -19.30 4.32 -11.63
N VAL A 122 -19.18 4.96 -10.47
CA VAL A 122 -18.10 5.94 -10.18
C VAL A 122 -16.71 5.30 -10.34
N LEU A 123 -16.48 4.11 -9.75
CA LEU A 123 -15.21 3.43 -9.89
C LEU A 123 -14.95 2.99 -11.34
N GLY A 124 -16.00 2.63 -12.08
CA GLY A 124 -15.93 2.29 -13.50
C GLY A 124 -15.40 3.44 -14.35
N GLU A 125 -15.96 4.63 -14.15
CA GLU A 125 -15.55 5.88 -14.83
C GLU A 125 -14.12 6.30 -14.48
N CYS A 126 -13.69 6.07 -13.24
CA CYS A 126 -12.36 6.44 -12.76
C CYS A 126 -11.23 5.45 -13.16
N ARG A 127 -11.52 4.35 -13.85
CA ARG A 127 -10.49 3.31 -14.20
C ARG A 127 -9.51 3.73 -15.27
N GLU A 128 -9.89 4.67 -16.11
CA GLU A 128 -9.03 5.15 -17.19
C GLU A 128 -7.79 5.84 -16.65
N LEU A 129 -6.65 5.55 -17.24
CA LEU A 129 -5.39 6.18 -16.91
C LEU A 129 -5.16 7.39 -17.83
N PRO A 130 -4.43 8.41 -17.38
CA PRO A 130 -4.11 9.54 -18.21
C PRO A 130 -3.42 9.13 -19.54
N ASP A 131 -3.60 9.92 -20.58
CA ASP A 131 -2.95 9.72 -21.87
C ASP A 131 -1.43 9.59 -21.70
N GLU A 132 -0.82 8.73 -22.50
CA GLU A 132 0.63 8.44 -22.49
C GLU A 132 1.17 7.82 -21.19
N PHE A 133 0.38 7.78 -20.09
CA PHE A 133 0.83 7.25 -18.81
C PHE A 133 1.28 5.78 -18.90
N VAL A 134 0.56 4.96 -19.67
CA VAL A 134 0.89 3.54 -19.85
C VAL A 134 2.23 3.39 -20.55
N GLU A 135 2.44 4.15 -21.64
CA GLU A 135 3.68 4.09 -22.41
C GLU A 135 4.87 4.62 -21.60
N ASP A 136 4.73 5.79 -21.01
CA ASP A 136 5.82 6.48 -20.34
C ASP A 136 6.17 5.86 -18.98
N MET A 137 5.18 5.52 -18.19
CA MET A 137 5.44 5.03 -16.85
C MET A 137 5.50 3.51 -16.75
N ILE A 138 4.65 2.78 -17.49
CA ILE A 138 4.57 1.33 -17.37
C ILE A 138 5.55 0.65 -18.33
N MET A 139 5.50 0.98 -19.62
CA MET A 139 6.27 0.28 -20.64
C MET A 139 7.74 0.72 -20.71
N LYS A 140 8.02 2.04 -20.69
CA LYS A 140 9.40 2.54 -20.84
C LYS A 140 10.26 2.34 -19.61
N HIS A 141 9.67 2.31 -18.43
CA HIS A 141 10.38 2.24 -17.15
C HIS A 141 10.07 0.96 -16.35
N ALA A 142 10.17 -0.20 -17.00
CA ALA A 142 9.99 -1.49 -16.35
C ALA A 142 10.93 -1.67 -15.14
N SER A 143 10.45 -2.36 -14.10
CA SER A 143 11.21 -2.67 -12.88
C SER A 143 10.91 -4.10 -12.43
N LYS A 144 11.87 -4.77 -11.83
CA LYS A 144 11.67 -6.08 -11.21
C LYS A 144 10.90 -5.98 -9.89
N ASP A 145 10.92 -4.81 -9.26
CA ASP A 145 10.21 -4.53 -8.01
C ASP A 145 8.84 -3.90 -8.33
N ILE A 146 7.79 -4.72 -8.25
CA ILE A 146 6.40 -4.32 -8.55
C ILE A 146 5.93 -3.26 -7.55
N MET A 147 6.22 -3.41 -6.26
CA MET A 147 5.76 -2.46 -5.24
C MET A 147 6.40 -1.08 -5.42
N ASN A 148 7.69 -1.05 -5.70
CA ASN A 148 8.38 0.21 -6.04
C ASN A 148 7.79 0.85 -7.30
N LYS A 149 7.45 0.03 -8.31
CA LYS A 149 6.80 0.51 -9.53
C LYS A 149 5.43 1.11 -9.27
N MET A 150 4.61 0.43 -8.49
CA MET A 150 3.29 0.93 -8.07
C MET A 150 3.40 2.27 -7.33
N ALA A 151 4.33 2.38 -6.38
CA ALA A 151 4.57 3.62 -5.65
C ALA A 151 4.96 4.78 -6.58
N ARG A 152 5.83 4.54 -7.56
CA ARG A 152 6.21 5.56 -8.57
C ARG A 152 5.03 5.97 -9.45
N CYS A 153 4.18 5.03 -9.84
CA CYS A 153 2.97 5.35 -10.60
C CYS A 153 2.05 6.27 -9.81
N VAL A 154 1.83 6.00 -8.51
CA VAL A 154 1.01 6.88 -7.66
C VAL A 154 1.59 8.28 -7.55
N ILE A 155 2.92 8.40 -7.37
CA ILE A 155 3.58 9.71 -7.27
C ILE A 155 3.44 10.49 -8.59
N VAL A 156 3.54 9.83 -9.73
CA VAL A 156 3.40 10.50 -11.04
C VAL A 156 1.96 10.93 -11.31
N LEU A 157 0.95 10.19 -10.85
CA LEU A 157 -0.45 10.59 -10.96
C LEU A 157 -0.75 11.94 -10.31
N TYR A 158 0.04 12.37 -9.31
CA TYR A 158 -0.01 13.70 -8.75
C TYR A 158 0.09 14.81 -9.81
N SER A 159 0.92 14.61 -10.83
CA SER A 159 1.14 15.60 -11.91
C SER A 159 -0.04 15.73 -12.88
N PHE A 160 -0.98 14.80 -12.85
CA PHE A 160 -2.18 14.79 -13.67
C PHE A 160 -3.43 15.27 -12.91
N ASP A 161 -3.31 15.52 -11.61
CA ASP A 161 -4.40 16.04 -10.79
C ASP A 161 -4.45 17.57 -10.89
N GLU A 162 -5.63 18.14 -11.13
CA GLU A 162 -5.81 19.60 -11.21
C GLU A 162 -5.69 20.29 -9.83
N ASN A 163 -6.00 19.58 -8.75
CA ASN A 163 -5.98 20.10 -7.38
C ASN A 163 -5.27 19.13 -6.40
N PRO A 164 -4.00 18.80 -6.64
CA PRO A 164 -3.32 17.74 -5.89
C PRO A 164 -3.12 18.07 -4.40
N ASP A 165 -2.97 19.34 -4.06
CA ASP A 165 -2.66 19.82 -2.70
C ASP A 165 -3.91 20.25 -1.90
N ASP A 166 -5.10 20.17 -2.48
CA ASP A 166 -6.34 20.47 -1.76
C ASP A 166 -6.70 19.33 -0.80
N ILE A 167 -6.58 19.60 0.49
CA ILE A 167 -6.86 18.67 1.59
C ILE A 167 -8.32 18.68 2.07
N SER A 168 -9.22 19.33 1.34
CA SER A 168 -10.65 19.25 1.64
C SER A 168 -11.15 17.81 1.61
N VAL A 169 -12.13 17.48 2.47
CA VAL A 169 -12.68 16.11 2.55
C VAL A 169 -13.21 15.64 1.20
N ALA A 170 -13.86 16.54 0.44
CA ALA A 170 -14.40 16.21 -0.87
C ALA A 170 -13.28 15.85 -1.87
N ASN A 171 -12.18 16.64 -1.91
CA ASN A 171 -11.09 16.37 -2.82
C ASN A 171 -10.30 15.11 -2.43
N VAL A 172 -10.04 14.91 -1.14
CA VAL A 172 -9.37 13.69 -0.64
C VAL A 172 -10.21 12.44 -0.96
N LEU A 173 -11.53 12.51 -0.83
CA LEU A 173 -12.42 11.41 -1.24
C LEU A 173 -12.35 11.15 -2.74
N ARG A 174 -12.42 12.19 -3.57
CA ARG A 174 -12.25 12.10 -5.03
C ARG A 174 -10.95 11.40 -5.41
N GLN A 175 -9.83 11.89 -4.89
CA GLN A 175 -8.51 11.31 -5.14
C GLN A 175 -8.42 9.84 -4.67
N SER A 176 -9.00 9.53 -3.52
CA SER A 176 -9.03 8.16 -2.99
C SER A 176 -9.80 7.21 -3.90
N LEU A 177 -10.99 7.59 -4.37
CA LEU A 177 -11.80 6.78 -5.28
C LEU A 177 -11.08 6.58 -6.62
N GLN A 178 -10.47 7.63 -7.15
CA GLN A 178 -9.69 7.55 -8.39
C GLN A 178 -8.50 6.59 -8.25
N LEU A 179 -7.72 6.69 -7.18
CA LEU A 179 -6.61 5.75 -6.92
C LEU A 179 -7.10 4.32 -6.73
N ILE A 180 -8.17 4.08 -5.98
CA ILE A 180 -8.76 2.75 -5.79
C ILE A 180 -9.16 2.14 -7.14
N ALA A 181 -9.74 2.94 -8.04
CA ALA A 181 -10.15 2.48 -9.36
C ALA A 181 -8.97 2.21 -10.31
N GLN A 182 -7.93 3.03 -10.26
CA GLN A 182 -6.78 2.93 -11.17
C GLN A 182 -5.74 1.88 -10.76
N MET A 183 -5.59 1.58 -9.46
CA MET A 183 -4.60 0.63 -8.96
C MET A 183 -4.70 -0.76 -9.59
N PRO A 184 -5.88 -1.39 -9.75
CA PRO A 184 -6.01 -2.66 -10.46
C PRO A 184 -5.55 -2.57 -11.92
N THR A 185 -5.89 -1.49 -12.62
CA THR A 185 -5.49 -1.27 -14.01
C THR A 185 -3.96 -1.19 -14.14
N ILE A 186 -3.31 -0.39 -13.30
CA ILE A 186 -1.84 -0.28 -13.26
C ILE A 186 -1.20 -1.63 -12.95
N CYS A 187 -1.71 -2.35 -11.96
CA CYS A 187 -1.18 -3.65 -11.55
C CYS A 187 -1.29 -4.68 -12.67
N LEU A 188 -2.46 -4.80 -13.31
CA LEU A 188 -2.70 -5.76 -14.38
C LEU A 188 -1.87 -5.45 -15.64
N LEU A 189 -1.77 -4.19 -16.03
CA LEU A 189 -0.94 -3.78 -17.17
C LEU A 189 0.55 -4.09 -16.94
N TYR A 190 1.00 -3.97 -15.69
CA TYR A 190 2.39 -4.24 -15.33
C TYR A 190 2.71 -5.73 -15.21
N THR A 191 1.76 -6.54 -14.74
CA THR A 191 1.96 -7.98 -14.49
C THR A 191 1.56 -8.86 -15.67
N SER A 192 0.75 -8.33 -16.60
CA SER A 192 0.35 -9.08 -17.79
C SER A 192 1.51 -9.14 -18.80
N PRO A 193 1.84 -10.31 -19.36
CA PRO A 193 2.86 -10.42 -20.40
C PRO A 193 2.43 -9.61 -21.63
N SER A 194 3.33 -8.75 -22.11
CA SER A 194 3.12 -8.02 -23.35
C SER A 194 3.00 -9.03 -24.51
N PRO A 195 2.17 -8.76 -25.52
CA PRO A 195 2.16 -9.57 -26.76
C PRO A 195 3.55 -9.73 -27.41
N ARG A 196 4.48 -8.78 -27.14
CA ARG A 196 5.88 -8.87 -27.56
C ARG A 196 6.68 -9.92 -26.81
N ASP A 197 6.37 -10.17 -25.53
CA ASP A 197 7.08 -11.16 -24.72
C ASP A 197 6.70 -12.59 -25.13
N LEU A 198 5.50 -12.77 -25.67
CA LEU A 198 5.02 -14.05 -26.24
C LEU A 198 5.65 -14.36 -27.61
N SER A 199 6.17 -13.37 -28.32
CA SER A 199 6.80 -13.54 -29.64
C SER A 199 8.28 -13.94 -29.56
N THR A 200 8.94 -13.80 -28.42
CA THR A 200 10.37 -14.12 -28.22
C THR A 200 10.61 -15.52 -27.67
N SER A 201 9.57 -16.31 -27.42
CA SER A 201 9.67 -17.70 -26.95
C SER A 201 9.46 -18.75 -28.07
N ARG A 202 9.95 -18.47 -29.29
CA ARG A 202 10.08 -19.45 -30.37
C ARG A 202 11.51 -19.57 -30.85
#